data_3a95a97da928e590c9a6ee7d421f6a7a
#
_entry.id   3a95a97da928e590c9a6ee7d421f6a7a
#
_cell.length_a   1.000
_cell.length_b   1.000
_cell.length_c   1.000
_cell.angle_alpha   90.00
_cell.angle_beta   90.00
_cell.angle_gamma   90.00
#
_symmetry.space_group_name_H-M   'P 1'
#
loop_
_entity.id
_entity.type
_entity.pdbx_description
1 polymer ?
#
loop_
_entity_poly.entity_id
_entity_poly.type
_entity_poly.pdbx_seq_one_letter_code
_entity_poly.pdbx_strand_id
1 'polypeptide(L)'
;MAVNERRINISDLDFDDIKENLKVFLKGQTEFKDYDFEGSGMNILLDTLAYNTHYLSFNANMLANEMFLDSASLRSSITSHAKTLGYEVTSARAPIATINVALTTDSATKTMPAGTAFSTTVDDVSYQFVTIADVTSTNNGGTVSFDSTKIYEGTYVTTKFLVDTSDIEQRFLLGNDRADTSTLSVKVQTSASDTTTTTYTKATDITQLSSTSTVYYLQEVDAGRFEVYFGDGVVSRSLSDDNIVIMEYVVTNKTLSNGASSFSAPSLIDGVSDITITTVASASGGAEPESLNSIKLQAPLDYASQGRAVTADDYAVYARKLFPNTQAVSVFGGEDGSFDPSLGVTSVPEYGKVFISIKSTTGLNLSDAQKSQLVSDFAKFKVASVTPVIVDPETTFIILNVTFNYDSTSTTKEKTELE
;
A
#
# COMPACT_ATOMS: atom_id res chain seq x y z
N MET A 1 -2.86 15.18 12.19
CA MET A 1 -4.21 15.41 12.78
C MET A 1 -4.76 14.06 13.19
N ALA A 2 -5.27 13.92 14.42
CA ALA A 2 -5.98 12.72 14.81
C ALA A 2 -7.29 12.65 14.00
N VAL A 3 -7.50 11.58 13.26
CA VAL A 3 -8.78 11.30 12.61
C VAL A 3 -9.79 11.13 13.74
N ASN A 4 -10.66 12.13 13.89
CA ASN A 4 -11.73 12.05 14.87
C ASN A 4 -12.74 11.03 14.34
N GLU A 5 -12.77 9.83 14.92
CA GLU A 5 -13.76 8.80 14.56
C GLU A 5 -15.15 9.33 14.88
N ARG A 6 -15.78 9.97 13.91
CA ARG A 6 -17.18 10.39 14.01
C ARG A 6 -18.06 9.16 13.83
N ARG A 7 -18.46 8.55 14.95
CA ARG A 7 -19.46 7.49 14.92
C ARG A 7 -20.85 8.11 14.86
N ILE A 8 -21.66 7.61 13.94
CA ILE A 8 -23.06 8.00 13.77
C ILE A 8 -23.89 7.07 14.65
N ASN A 9 -24.66 7.61 15.58
CA ASN A 9 -25.68 6.89 16.34
C ASN A 9 -27.06 7.25 15.80
N ILE A 10 -27.75 6.27 15.23
CA ILE A 10 -29.09 6.44 14.65
C ILE A 10 -30.16 6.04 15.68
N SER A 11 -29.84 5.10 16.56
CA SER A 11 -30.76 4.55 17.55
C SER A 11 -30.04 4.31 18.87
N ASP A 12 -30.77 4.36 19.98
CA ASP A 12 -30.28 3.94 21.28
C ASP A 12 -29.95 2.47 21.25
N LEU A 13 -28.79 2.14 21.83
CA LEU A 13 -28.24 0.78 21.87
C LEU A 13 -28.41 0.15 23.25
N ASP A 14 -28.90 0.89 24.26
CA ASP A 14 -29.01 0.39 25.61
C ASP A 14 -30.18 -0.60 25.70
N PHE A 15 -29.86 -1.81 26.16
CA PHE A 15 -30.83 -2.88 26.34
C PHE A 15 -31.86 -2.53 27.41
N ASP A 16 -31.42 -1.91 28.52
CA ASP A 16 -32.28 -1.56 29.63
C ASP A 16 -33.24 -0.44 29.24
N ASP A 17 -32.81 0.56 28.48
CA ASP A 17 -33.66 1.61 27.96
C ASP A 17 -34.74 1.08 27.01
N ILE A 18 -34.36 0.13 26.14
CA ILE A 18 -35.32 -0.54 25.25
C ILE A 18 -36.36 -1.32 26.04
N LYS A 19 -35.91 -2.06 27.03
CA LYS A 19 -36.81 -2.84 27.93
C LYS A 19 -37.75 -1.93 28.72
N GLU A 20 -37.26 -0.83 29.28
CA GLU A 20 -38.06 0.14 29.98
C GLU A 20 -39.11 0.81 29.09
N ASN A 21 -38.73 1.19 27.86
CA ASN A 21 -39.67 1.72 26.90
C ASN A 21 -40.80 0.73 26.54
N LEU A 22 -40.47 -0.57 26.43
CA LEU A 22 -41.45 -1.62 26.22
C LEU A 22 -42.39 -1.76 27.41
N LYS A 23 -41.86 -1.69 28.65
CA LYS A 23 -42.66 -1.69 29.88
C LYS A 23 -43.60 -0.49 29.98
N VAL A 24 -43.11 0.71 29.65
CA VAL A 24 -43.90 1.94 29.60
C VAL A 24 -45.04 1.80 28.57
N PHE A 25 -44.79 1.24 27.40
CA PHE A 25 -45.83 0.97 26.40
C PHE A 25 -46.90 0.01 26.93
N LEU A 26 -46.49 -1.11 27.60
CA LEU A 26 -47.41 -2.11 28.14
C LEU A 26 -48.26 -1.55 29.31
N LYS A 27 -47.70 -0.61 30.07
CA LYS A 27 -48.44 0.07 31.16
C LYS A 27 -49.71 0.81 30.67
N GLY A 28 -49.70 1.22 29.40
CA GLY A 28 -50.87 1.81 28.74
C GLY A 28 -51.90 0.79 28.25
N GLN A 29 -51.61 -0.51 28.30
CA GLN A 29 -52.49 -1.58 27.85
C GLN A 29 -53.25 -2.20 29.05
N THR A 30 -54.51 -2.54 28.86
CA THR A 30 -55.34 -3.11 29.95
C THR A 30 -55.32 -4.61 29.97
N GLU A 31 -54.87 -5.29 28.92
CA GLU A 31 -54.87 -6.74 28.75
C GLU A 31 -53.67 -7.42 29.43
N PHE A 32 -52.56 -6.70 29.65
CA PHE A 32 -51.33 -7.25 30.18
C PHE A 32 -51.07 -6.74 31.59
N LYS A 33 -51.01 -7.65 32.59
CA LYS A 33 -50.85 -7.26 34.02
C LYS A 33 -49.54 -7.74 34.62
N ASP A 34 -48.91 -8.80 34.12
CA ASP A 34 -47.72 -9.44 34.73
C ASP A 34 -46.40 -9.04 34.09
N TYR A 35 -46.37 -7.98 33.29
CA TYR A 35 -45.19 -7.53 32.54
C TYR A 35 -44.06 -6.99 33.40
N ASP A 36 -44.34 -6.51 34.62
CA ASP A 36 -43.37 -5.91 35.54
C ASP A 36 -42.79 -6.90 36.55
N PHE A 37 -43.30 -8.13 36.60
CA PHE A 37 -42.77 -9.17 37.48
C PHE A 37 -41.62 -9.92 36.77
N GLU A 38 -40.40 -9.82 37.35
CA GLU A 38 -39.16 -10.37 36.73
C GLU A 38 -39.22 -11.87 36.44
N GLY A 39 -39.96 -12.65 37.20
CA GLY A 39 -40.11 -14.08 36.98
C GLY A 39 -41.27 -14.46 36.06
N SER A 40 -42.00 -13.50 35.51
CA SER A 40 -43.14 -13.80 34.60
C SER A 40 -42.69 -14.21 33.21
N GLY A 41 -43.49 -15.08 32.58
CA GLY A 41 -43.26 -15.42 31.16
C GLY A 41 -43.30 -14.19 30.23
N MET A 42 -44.09 -13.16 30.59
CA MET A 42 -44.18 -11.91 29.84
C MET A 42 -42.87 -11.11 29.94
N ASN A 43 -42.23 -11.05 31.11
CA ASN A 43 -40.94 -10.36 31.26
C ASN A 43 -39.85 -11.06 30.44
N ILE A 44 -39.84 -12.40 30.35
CA ILE A 44 -38.91 -13.16 29.51
C ILE A 44 -39.14 -12.84 28.02
N LEU A 45 -40.39 -12.67 27.59
CA LEU A 45 -40.70 -12.22 26.22
C LEU A 45 -40.23 -10.79 25.94
N LEU A 46 -40.39 -9.87 26.93
CA LEU A 46 -39.86 -8.51 26.83
C LEU A 46 -38.35 -8.51 26.73
N ASP A 47 -37.65 -9.34 27.49
CA ASP A 47 -36.20 -9.48 27.39
C ASP A 47 -35.77 -10.00 25.98
N THR A 48 -36.52 -10.96 25.46
CA THR A 48 -36.26 -11.47 24.09
C THR A 48 -36.50 -10.41 23.01
N LEU A 49 -37.57 -9.61 23.15
CA LEU A 49 -37.86 -8.49 22.23
C LEU A 49 -36.83 -7.37 22.37
N ALA A 50 -36.47 -7.00 23.59
CA ALA A 50 -35.45 -5.99 23.84
C ALA A 50 -34.08 -6.43 23.27
N TYR A 51 -33.70 -7.71 23.45
CA TYR A 51 -32.47 -8.26 22.87
C TYR A 51 -32.50 -8.23 21.34
N ASN A 52 -33.60 -8.63 20.73
CA ASN A 52 -33.75 -8.55 19.27
C ASN A 52 -33.67 -7.12 18.75
N THR A 53 -34.34 -6.17 19.44
CA THR A 53 -34.30 -4.75 19.09
C THR A 53 -32.90 -4.17 19.26
N HIS A 54 -32.21 -4.51 20.36
CA HIS A 54 -30.83 -4.12 20.58
C HIS A 54 -29.91 -4.61 19.43
N TYR A 55 -30.06 -5.87 19.02
CA TYR A 55 -29.31 -6.43 17.88
C TYR A 55 -29.61 -5.72 16.55
N LEU A 56 -30.89 -5.42 16.30
CA LEU A 56 -31.32 -4.67 15.11
C LEU A 56 -30.76 -3.24 15.13
N SER A 57 -30.78 -2.58 16.29
CA SER A 57 -30.20 -1.24 16.47
C SER A 57 -28.69 -1.23 16.25
N PHE A 58 -27.99 -2.24 16.76
CA PHE A 58 -26.56 -2.42 16.52
C PHE A 58 -26.25 -2.58 15.02
N ASN A 59 -26.99 -3.46 14.34
CA ASN A 59 -26.80 -3.68 12.92
C ASN A 59 -27.14 -2.42 12.09
N ALA A 60 -28.18 -1.67 12.47
CA ALA A 60 -28.55 -0.43 11.81
C ALA A 60 -27.46 0.65 11.97
N ASN A 61 -26.93 0.81 13.20
CA ASN A 61 -25.81 1.73 13.46
C ASN A 61 -24.53 1.32 12.72
N MET A 62 -24.23 0.01 12.69
CA MET A 62 -23.08 -0.51 11.92
C MET A 62 -23.26 -0.20 10.45
N LEU A 63 -24.41 -0.52 9.85
CA LEU A 63 -24.70 -0.24 8.45
C LEU A 63 -24.58 1.25 8.12
N ALA A 64 -25.15 2.11 8.98
CA ALA A 64 -25.08 3.56 8.80
C ALA A 64 -23.64 4.09 8.86
N ASN A 65 -22.81 3.55 9.75
CA ASN A 65 -21.40 3.93 9.82
C ASN A 65 -20.62 3.47 8.58
N GLU A 66 -20.94 2.30 8.02
CA GLU A 66 -20.28 1.80 6.80
C GLU A 66 -20.70 2.54 5.51
N MET A 67 -21.75 3.38 5.55
CA MET A 67 -22.20 4.19 4.40
C MET A 67 -21.30 5.39 4.08
N PHE A 68 -20.42 5.80 4.98
CA PHE A 68 -19.58 6.99 4.81
C PHE A 68 -18.12 6.65 5.04
N LEU A 69 -17.25 7.23 4.20
CA LEU A 69 -15.80 6.99 4.27
C LEU A 69 -15.21 7.30 5.66
N ASP A 70 -15.65 8.40 6.29
CA ASP A 70 -15.10 8.84 7.58
C ASP A 70 -15.46 7.90 8.73
N SER A 71 -16.69 7.37 8.75
CA SER A 71 -17.20 6.53 9.84
C SER A 71 -17.06 5.03 9.59
N ALA A 72 -16.83 4.60 8.35
CA ALA A 72 -16.65 3.19 8.01
C ALA A 72 -15.49 2.56 8.78
N SER A 73 -15.62 1.31 9.17
CA SER A 73 -14.64 0.55 9.94
C SER A 73 -14.10 -0.67 9.18
N LEU A 74 -14.88 -1.19 8.25
CA LEU A 74 -14.49 -2.33 7.42
C LEU A 74 -13.62 -1.88 6.25
N ARG A 75 -12.51 -2.60 6.03
CA ARG A 75 -11.61 -2.30 4.91
C ARG A 75 -12.32 -2.35 3.55
N SER A 76 -13.21 -3.32 3.34
CA SER A 76 -13.98 -3.46 2.11
C SER A 76 -14.88 -2.24 1.82
N SER A 77 -15.52 -1.67 2.85
CA SER A 77 -16.33 -0.46 2.71
C SER A 77 -15.47 0.76 2.37
N ILE A 78 -14.35 0.93 3.11
CA ILE A 78 -13.43 2.05 2.93
C ILE A 78 -12.80 2.02 1.53
N THR A 79 -12.33 0.85 1.07
CA THR A 79 -11.75 0.69 -0.27
C THR A 79 -12.79 0.92 -1.37
N SER A 80 -14.04 0.48 -1.16
CA SER A 80 -15.14 0.73 -2.09
C SER A 80 -15.45 2.24 -2.21
N HIS A 81 -15.50 2.97 -1.09
CA HIS A 81 -15.67 4.42 -1.10
C HIS A 81 -14.49 5.15 -1.74
N ALA A 82 -13.25 4.75 -1.42
CA ALA A 82 -12.05 5.31 -2.02
C ALA A 82 -12.05 5.12 -3.56
N LYS A 83 -12.46 3.94 -4.02
CA LYS A 83 -12.60 3.64 -5.46
C LYS A 83 -13.59 4.58 -6.16
N THR A 84 -14.73 4.94 -5.53
CA THR A 84 -15.68 5.90 -6.12
C THR A 84 -15.09 7.29 -6.28
N LEU A 85 -14.07 7.65 -5.48
CA LEU A 85 -13.29 8.88 -5.63
C LEU A 85 -12.16 8.75 -6.66
N GLY A 86 -11.95 7.56 -7.24
CA GLY A 86 -10.82 7.28 -8.14
C GLY A 86 -9.51 7.02 -7.43
N TYR A 87 -9.53 6.87 -6.09
CA TYR A 87 -8.34 6.58 -5.31
C TYR A 87 -7.99 5.09 -5.39
N GLU A 88 -6.72 4.82 -5.67
CA GLU A 88 -6.18 3.47 -5.69
C GLU A 88 -5.36 3.21 -4.44
N VAL A 89 -5.79 2.21 -3.68
CA VAL A 89 -5.15 1.80 -2.44
C VAL A 89 -3.82 1.12 -2.72
N THR A 90 -2.81 1.43 -1.91
CA THR A 90 -1.47 0.85 -2.05
C THR A 90 -1.41 -0.53 -1.39
N SER A 91 -0.93 -1.53 -2.15
CA SER A 91 -0.65 -2.89 -1.65
C SER A 91 0.58 -2.94 -0.74
N ALA A 92 0.85 -4.10 -0.17
CA ALA A 92 2.16 -4.40 0.42
C ALA A 92 3.28 -4.10 -0.59
N ARG A 93 4.44 -3.66 -0.09
CA ARG A 93 5.62 -3.35 -0.91
C ARG A 93 6.81 -4.20 -0.48
N ALA A 94 7.48 -4.76 -1.47
CA ALA A 94 8.72 -5.49 -1.26
C ALA A 94 9.90 -4.54 -1.04
N PRO A 95 10.81 -4.80 -0.08
CA PRO A 95 12.12 -4.17 -0.03
C PRO A 95 12.89 -4.41 -1.33
N ILE A 96 13.54 -3.37 -1.83
CA ILE A 96 14.31 -3.39 -3.07
C ILE A 96 15.78 -3.15 -2.72
N ALA A 97 16.64 -4.06 -3.12
CA ALA A 97 18.10 -3.85 -3.10
C ALA A 97 18.61 -3.69 -4.52
N THR A 98 19.75 -3.03 -4.65
CA THR A 98 20.47 -2.93 -5.93
C THR A 98 21.81 -3.62 -5.82
N ILE A 99 22.09 -4.54 -6.72
CA ILE A 99 23.34 -5.33 -6.74
C ILE A 99 23.97 -5.28 -8.13
N ASN A 100 25.29 -5.46 -8.17
CA ASN A 100 26.02 -5.84 -9.37
C ASN A 100 26.32 -7.34 -9.30
N VAL A 101 26.04 -8.04 -10.39
CA VAL A 101 26.33 -9.48 -10.52
C VAL A 101 27.30 -9.66 -11.66
N ALA A 102 28.43 -10.30 -11.43
CA ALA A 102 29.43 -10.62 -12.43
C ALA A 102 29.57 -12.14 -12.58
N LEU A 103 29.49 -12.64 -13.82
CA LEU A 103 29.66 -14.04 -14.19
C LEU A 103 30.98 -14.20 -14.95
N THR A 104 31.88 -15.04 -14.48
CA THR A 104 33.09 -15.39 -15.21
C THR A 104 32.76 -16.47 -16.24
N THR A 105 32.84 -16.14 -17.53
CA THR A 105 32.43 -17.03 -18.63
C THR A 105 33.00 -16.58 -19.97
N ASP A 106 33.26 -17.52 -20.88
CA ASP A 106 33.66 -17.24 -22.27
C ASP A 106 32.46 -17.05 -23.23
N SER A 107 31.23 -17.28 -22.75
CA SER A 107 30.01 -17.11 -23.55
C SER A 107 29.80 -15.65 -23.95
N ALA A 108 29.40 -15.38 -25.19
CA ALA A 108 29.23 -14.02 -25.72
C ALA A 108 28.11 -13.23 -25.02
N THR A 109 27.07 -13.90 -24.58
CA THR A 109 25.92 -13.32 -23.86
C THR A 109 25.43 -14.25 -22.78
N LYS A 110 24.88 -13.70 -21.72
CA LYS A 110 24.18 -14.42 -20.66
C LYS A 110 22.90 -13.70 -20.28
N THR A 111 21.89 -14.47 -19.86
CA THR A 111 20.61 -13.96 -19.39
C THR A 111 20.37 -14.40 -17.96
N MET A 112 20.13 -13.44 -17.07
CA MET A 112 19.65 -13.69 -15.73
C MET A 112 18.12 -13.65 -15.78
N PRO A 113 17.42 -14.79 -15.64
CA PRO A 113 15.98 -14.86 -15.80
C PRO A 113 15.25 -14.21 -14.62
N ALA A 114 14.00 -13.80 -14.86
CA ALA A 114 13.07 -13.42 -13.81
C ALA A 114 12.90 -14.59 -12.82
N GLY A 115 12.79 -14.25 -11.52
CA GLY A 115 12.74 -15.27 -10.46
C GLY A 115 14.09 -15.80 -10.02
N THR A 116 15.23 -15.29 -10.57
CA THR A 116 16.56 -15.62 -10.03
C THR A 116 16.65 -15.19 -8.57
N ALA A 117 16.92 -16.16 -7.68
CA ALA A 117 16.83 -15.98 -6.25
C ALA A 117 18.20 -15.77 -5.59
N PHE A 118 18.29 -14.71 -4.81
CA PHE A 118 19.45 -14.37 -3.96
C PHE A 118 19.03 -14.51 -2.49
N SER A 119 19.89 -15.02 -1.64
CA SER A 119 19.59 -15.19 -0.21
C SER A 119 20.34 -14.17 0.63
N THR A 120 19.74 -13.77 1.74
CA THR A 120 20.33 -12.89 2.75
C THR A 120 19.83 -13.29 4.13
N THR A 121 20.52 -12.84 5.17
CA THR A 121 20.07 -13.01 6.55
C THR A 121 19.99 -11.65 7.22
N VAL A 122 18.86 -11.38 7.86
CA VAL A 122 18.61 -10.18 8.66
C VAL A 122 18.06 -10.64 10.01
N ASP A 123 18.68 -10.19 11.09
CA ASP A 123 18.30 -10.58 12.47
C ASP A 123 18.16 -12.10 12.66
N ASP A 124 19.12 -12.86 12.14
CA ASP A 124 19.18 -14.33 12.14
C ASP A 124 18.04 -15.04 11.38
N VAL A 125 17.23 -14.29 10.62
CA VAL A 125 16.18 -14.84 9.74
C VAL A 125 16.64 -14.77 8.29
N SER A 126 16.48 -15.88 7.57
CA SER A 126 16.81 -15.95 6.14
C SER A 126 15.68 -15.39 5.29
N TYR A 127 16.03 -14.50 4.36
CA TYR A 127 15.12 -13.92 3.37
C TYR A 127 15.64 -14.18 1.96
N GLN A 128 14.71 -14.24 1.01
CA GLN A 128 15.00 -14.41 -0.40
C GLN A 128 14.68 -13.11 -1.14
N PHE A 129 15.56 -12.73 -2.07
CA PHE A 129 15.36 -11.63 -3.00
C PHE A 129 15.36 -12.17 -4.42
N VAL A 130 14.47 -11.66 -5.29
CA VAL A 130 14.30 -12.18 -6.65
C VAL A 130 14.34 -11.06 -7.69
N THR A 131 14.80 -11.40 -8.90
CA THR A 131 14.62 -10.56 -10.08
C THR A 131 13.17 -10.67 -10.59
N ILE A 132 12.63 -9.58 -11.14
CA ILE A 132 11.24 -9.56 -11.68
C ILE A 132 11.18 -9.54 -13.20
N ALA A 133 12.33 -9.43 -13.88
CA ALA A 133 12.44 -9.43 -15.33
C ALA A 133 13.73 -10.12 -15.75
N ASP A 134 13.72 -10.62 -17.00
CA ASP A 134 14.92 -11.14 -17.63
C ASP A 134 15.89 -9.99 -17.92
N VAL A 135 17.15 -10.16 -17.52
CA VAL A 135 18.22 -9.21 -17.80
C VAL A 135 19.29 -9.91 -18.65
N THR A 136 19.54 -9.42 -19.85
CA THR A 136 20.57 -9.97 -20.75
C THR A 136 21.75 -9.01 -20.82
N SER A 137 22.96 -9.55 -20.69
CA SER A 137 24.19 -8.79 -20.79
C SER A 137 25.20 -9.50 -21.68
N THR A 138 26.13 -8.71 -22.23
CA THR A 138 27.20 -9.18 -23.14
C THR A 138 28.51 -9.32 -22.43
N ASN A 139 29.32 -10.26 -22.90
CA ASN A 139 30.67 -10.52 -22.37
C ASN A 139 31.62 -9.37 -22.73
N ASN A 140 32.37 -8.95 -21.71
CA ASN A 140 33.46 -8.01 -21.88
C ASN A 140 34.71 -8.56 -21.15
N GLY A 141 35.67 -9.07 -21.93
CA GLY A 141 36.93 -9.54 -21.42
C GLY A 141 36.87 -10.79 -20.52
N GLY A 142 35.95 -11.74 -20.80
CA GLY A 142 35.78 -12.97 -20.00
C GLY A 142 34.78 -12.84 -18.84
N THR A 143 34.11 -11.72 -18.77
CA THR A 143 33.12 -11.45 -17.72
C THR A 143 31.84 -10.88 -18.31
N VAL A 144 30.69 -11.39 -17.87
CA VAL A 144 29.37 -10.82 -18.17
C VAL A 144 28.87 -10.14 -16.90
N SER A 145 28.66 -8.81 -16.96
CA SER A 145 28.21 -8.00 -15.82
C SER A 145 26.78 -7.56 -15.97
N PHE A 146 26.00 -7.70 -14.91
CA PHE A 146 24.65 -7.17 -14.73
C PHE A 146 24.73 -6.06 -13.70
N ASP A 147 24.92 -4.84 -14.15
CA ASP A 147 25.14 -3.69 -13.29
C ASP A 147 23.81 -3.07 -12.82
N SER A 148 23.80 -2.60 -11.57
CA SER A 148 22.66 -1.93 -10.93
C SER A 148 21.34 -2.69 -11.04
N THR A 149 21.42 -4.02 -10.97
CA THR A 149 20.23 -4.89 -11.02
C THR A 149 19.41 -4.74 -9.74
N LYS A 150 18.12 -4.44 -9.89
CA LYS A 150 17.18 -4.39 -8.77
C LYS A 150 16.70 -5.80 -8.45
N ILE A 151 16.75 -6.16 -7.17
CA ILE A 151 16.20 -7.40 -6.63
C ILE A 151 15.17 -7.06 -5.55
N TYR A 152 14.09 -7.81 -5.53
CA TYR A 152 12.90 -7.58 -4.71
C TYR A 152 12.75 -8.70 -3.69
N GLU A 153 12.52 -8.35 -2.43
CA GLU A 153 12.33 -9.35 -1.39
C GLU A 153 11.03 -10.12 -1.60
N GLY A 154 11.10 -11.43 -1.42
CA GLY A 154 9.94 -12.31 -1.43
C GLY A 154 10.04 -13.46 -2.41
N THR A 155 8.87 -14.02 -2.73
CA THR A 155 8.74 -15.14 -3.66
C THR A 155 8.14 -14.66 -4.98
N TYR A 156 8.81 -14.94 -6.08
CA TYR A 156 8.28 -14.70 -7.42
C TYR A 156 7.21 -15.74 -7.76
N VAL A 157 6.02 -15.27 -8.04
CA VAL A 157 4.83 -16.12 -8.31
C VAL A 157 4.33 -15.85 -9.71
N THR A 158 4.08 -16.93 -10.45
CA THR A 158 3.43 -16.88 -11.76
C THR A 158 2.10 -17.61 -11.68
N THR A 159 1.01 -16.92 -11.98
CA THR A 159 -0.34 -17.50 -12.07
C THR A 159 -0.86 -17.42 -13.50
N LYS A 160 -1.60 -18.44 -13.92
CA LYS A 160 -2.17 -18.52 -15.26
C LYS A 160 -3.66 -18.79 -15.18
N PHE A 161 -4.45 -18.04 -15.92
CA PHE A 161 -5.90 -18.16 -15.99
C PHE A 161 -6.36 -18.31 -17.44
N LEU A 162 -7.22 -19.26 -17.69
CA LEU A 162 -7.89 -19.38 -18.98
C LEU A 162 -9.04 -18.37 -19.04
N VAL A 163 -9.14 -17.66 -20.14
CA VAL A 163 -10.23 -16.73 -20.40
C VAL A 163 -11.44 -17.51 -20.92
N ASP A 164 -12.58 -17.24 -20.28
CA ASP A 164 -13.91 -17.73 -20.69
C ASP A 164 -14.78 -16.51 -20.99
N THR A 165 -15.01 -16.24 -22.26
CA THR A 165 -15.82 -15.07 -22.69
C THR A 165 -17.32 -15.24 -22.43
N SER A 166 -17.77 -16.42 -22.00
CA SER A 166 -19.16 -16.63 -21.54
C SER A 166 -19.41 -16.00 -20.16
N ASP A 167 -18.35 -15.83 -19.35
CA ASP A 167 -18.39 -15.11 -18.08
C ASP A 167 -17.99 -13.63 -18.30
N ILE A 168 -18.99 -12.78 -18.49
CA ILE A 168 -18.84 -11.34 -18.74
C ILE A 168 -18.16 -10.61 -17.55
N GLU A 169 -18.29 -11.18 -16.34
CA GLU A 169 -17.74 -10.61 -15.13
C GLU A 169 -16.42 -11.25 -14.67
N GLN A 170 -15.77 -12.04 -15.54
CA GLN A 170 -14.53 -12.71 -15.20
C GLN A 170 -13.48 -11.75 -14.64
N ARG A 171 -12.95 -12.07 -13.46
CA ARG A 171 -11.91 -11.31 -12.75
C ARG A 171 -10.75 -12.27 -12.42
N PHE A 172 -9.54 -11.73 -12.47
CA PHE A 172 -8.32 -12.52 -12.26
C PHE A 172 -7.70 -12.12 -10.92
N LEU A 173 -7.90 -12.96 -9.90
CA LEU A 173 -7.50 -12.68 -8.53
C LEU A 173 -6.02 -12.97 -8.30
N LEU A 174 -5.28 -12.01 -7.69
CA LEU A 174 -4.01 -12.28 -7.07
C LEU A 174 -4.26 -13.04 -5.76
N GLY A 175 -3.80 -14.29 -5.70
CA GLY A 175 -4.18 -15.23 -4.63
C GLY A 175 -3.65 -14.92 -3.24
N ASN A 176 -2.84 -13.85 -3.06
CA ASN A 176 -2.18 -13.54 -1.80
C ASN A 176 -2.37 -12.06 -1.42
N ASP A 177 -2.71 -11.79 -0.16
CA ASP A 177 -2.86 -10.45 0.44
C ASP A 177 -1.53 -9.70 0.61
N ARG A 178 -0.39 -10.43 0.51
CA ARG A 178 0.96 -9.85 0.55
C ARG A 178 1.56 -9.65 -0.83
N ALA A 179 0.75 -9.68 -1.90
CA ALA A 179 1.22 -9.41 -3.25
C ALA A 179 1.64 -7.93 -3.39
N ASP A 180 2.85 -7.71 -3.88
CA ASP A 180 3.30 -6.36 -4.25
C ASP A 180 2.83 -6.05 -5.68
N THR A 181 1.77 -5.25 -5.78
CA THR A 181 1.18 -4.86 -7.06
C THR A 181 2.11 -3.97 -7.92
N SER A 182 3.15 -3.38 -7.34
CA SER A 182 4.13 -2.61 -8.11
C SER A 182 5.08 -3.49 -8.94
N THR A 183 5.20 -4.76 -8.57
CA THR A 183 5.98 -5.75 -9.31
C THR A 183 5.14 -6.54 -10.32
N LEU A 184 3.81 -6.26 -10.38
CA LEU A 184 2.89 -7.00 -11.21
C LEU A 184 3.17 -6.80 -12.70
N SER A 185 3.45 -7.89 -13.38
CA SER A 185 3.52 -8.00 -14.85
C SER A 185 2.34 -8.82 -15.34
N VAL A 186 1.60 -8.27 -16.28
CA VAL A 186 0.43 -8.94 -16.89
C VAL A 186 0.71 -9.17 -18.36
N LYS A 187 0.67 -10.43 -18.77
CA LYS A 187 0.84 -10.86 -20.15
C LYS A 187 -0.38 -11.67 -20.58
N VAL A 188 -0.83 -11.50 -21.79
CA VAL A 188 -1.89 -12.32 -22.38
C VAL A 188 -1.29 -13.15 -23.49
N GLN A 189 -1.33 -14.47 -23.33
CA GLN A 189 -0.92 -15.44 -24.31
C GLN A 189 -2.12 -15.76 -25.22
N THR A 190 -1.88 -15.90 -26.51
CA THR A 190 -2.94 -16.08 -27.52
C THR A 190 -3.78 -17.32 -27.27
N SER A 191 -3.15 -18.48 -27.02
CA SER A 191 -3.86 -19.74 -26.69
C SER A 191 -2.88 -20.76 -26.11
N ALA A 192 -3.38 -21.93 -25.72
CA ALA A 192 -2.54 -23.03 -25.26
C ALA A 192 -1.58 -23.55 -26.36
N SER A 193 -1.97 -23.45 -27.62
CA SER A 193 -1.15 -23.86 -28.79
C SER A 193 -0.27 -22.77 -29.36
N ASP A 194 -0.64 -21.50 -29.17
CA ASP A 194 0.15 -20.33 -29.59
C ASP A 194 0.65 -19.59 -28.34
N THR A 195 1.93 -19.75 -28.05
CA THR A 195 2.59 -19.17 -26.88
C THR A 195 3.00 -17.71 -27.06
N THR A 196 2.61 -17.07 -28.16
CA THR A 196 2.84 -15.63 -28.37
C THR A 196 2.16 -14.82 -27.28
N THR A 197 2.91 -13.98 -26.59
CA THR A 197 2.40 -13.17 -25.49
C THR A 197 2.38 -11.68 -25.85
N THR A 198 1.34 -10.99 -25.43
CA THR A 198 1.22 -9.52 -25.48
C THR A 198 1.28 -9.00 -24.07
N THR A 199 2.20 -8.06 -23.78
CA THR A 199 2.27 -7.41 -22.47
C THR A 199 1.20 -6.34 -22.37
N TYR A 200 0.48 -6.34 -21.27
CA TYR A 200 -0.51 -5.35 -20.92
C TYR A 200 0.06 -4.42 -19.85
N THR A 201 -0.22 -3.14 -19.95
CA THR A 201 0.20 -2.13 -18.98
C THR A 201 -0.98 -1.69 -18.14
N LYS A 202 -0.73 -1.24 -16.91
CA LYS A 202 -1.79 -0.73 -16.05
C LYS A 202 -2.38 0.54 -16.63
N ALA A 203 -3.72 0.63 -16.69
CA ALA A 203 -4.43 1.82 -17.11
C ALA A 203 -4.20 2.96 -16.11
N THR A 204 -3.73 4.12 -16.58
CA THR A 204 -3.49 5.30 -15.75
C THR A 204 -4.39 6.48 -16.11
N ASP A 205 -4.81 6.58 -17.36
CA ASP A 205 -5.67 7.66 -17.87
C ASP A 205 -6.65 7.10 -18.89
N ILE A 206 -7.93 7.04 -18.50
CA ILE A 206 -9.01 6.49 -19.35
C ILE A 206 -9.24 7.36 -20.59
N THR A 207 -8.93 8.65 -20.55
CA THR A 207 -9.20 9.58 -21.65
C THR A 207 -8.28 9.37 -22.85
N GLN A 208 -7.14 8.71 -22.66
CA GLN A 208 -6.15 8.41 -23.72
C GLN A 208 -6.26 6.98 -24.27
N LEU A 209 -7.21 6.20 -23.77
CA LEU A 209 -7.39 4.81 -24.21
C LEU A 209 -8.23 4.72 -25.48
N SER A 210 -8.04 3.63 -26.22
CA SER A 210 -8.79 3.25 -27.40
C SER A 210 -9.12 1.77 -27.36
N SER A 211 -10.05 1.32 -28.19
CA SER A 211 -10.44 -0.10 -28.30
C SER A 211 -9.29 -1.08 -28.60
N THR A 212 -8.12 -0.58 -29.00
CA THR A 212 -6.92 -1.38 -29.27
C THR A 212 -5.87 -1.31 -28.18
N SER A 213 -6.06 -0.44 -27.17
CA SER A 213 -5.09 -0.26 -26.08
C SER A 213 -4.99 -1.52 -25.21
N THR A 214 -3.76 -2.05 -25.09
CA THR A 214 -3.45 -3.24 -24.28
C THR A 214 -3.18 -2.84 -22.85
N VAL A 215 -4.26 -2.61 -22.09
CA VAL A 215 -4.21 -2.19 -20.68
C VAL A 215 -5.06 -3.10 -19.80
N TYR A 216 -4.68 -3.17 -18.54
CA TYR A 216 -5.47 -3.82 -17.49
C TYR A 216 -5.82 -2.83 -16.38
N TYR A 217 -6.85 -3.13 -15.66
CA TYR A 217 -7.29 -2.40 -14.49
C TYR A 217 -7.04 -3.24 -13.24
N LEU A 218 -6.71 -2.58 -12.14
CA LEU A 218 -6.38 -3.20 -10.87
C LEU A 218 -7.26 -2.61 -9.78
N GLN A 219 -7.81 -3.46 -8.92
CA GLN A 219 -8.57 -3.00 -7.77
C GLN A 219 -8.37 -3.94 -6.58
N GLU A 220 -8.46 -3.38 -5.37
CA GLU A 220 -8.50 -4.17 -4.15
C GLU A 220 -9.90 -4.74 -3.96
N VAL A 221 -9.97 -6.01 -3.53
CA VAL A 221 -11.17 -6.73 -3.13
C VAL A 221 -11.07 -7.18 -1.68
N ASP A 222 -11.89 -8.12 -1.26
CA ASP A 222 -11.93 -8.58 0.12
C ASP A 222 -10.58 -9.06 0.65
N ALA A 223 -10.34 -8.83 1.94
CA ALA A 223 -9.16 -9.25 2.68
C ALA A 223 -7.81 -8.71 2.15
N GLY A 224 -7.79 -7.55 1.52
CA GLY A 224 -6.55 -6.92 1.03
C GLY A 224 -5.95 -7.58 -0.20
N ARG A 225 -6.70 -8.46 -0.88
CA ARG A 225 -6.29 -9.06 -2.15
C ARG A 225 -6.64 -8.15 -3.30
N PHE A 226 -5.90 -8.29 -4.39
CA PHE A 226 -6.11 -7.51 -5.61
C PHE A 226 -6.63 -8.39 -6.74
N GLU A 227 -7.41 -7.80 -7.60
CA GLU A 227 -7.86 -8.44 -8.84
C GLU A 227 -7.54 -7.59 -10.06
N VAL A 228 -7.27 -8.28 -11.16
CA VAL A 228 -7.04 -7.70 -12.48
C VAL A 228 -8.27 -7.94 -13.34
N TYR A 229 -8.67 -6.92 -14.09
CA TYR A 229 -9.70 -7.04 -15.12
C TYR A 229 -9.32 -6.26 -16.38
N PHE A 230 -10.00 -6.54 -17.47
CA PHE A 230 -9.69 -5.99 -18.78
C PHE A 230 -10.88 -5.22 -19.35
N GLY A 231 -10.64 -4.51 -20.43
CA GLY A 231 -11.69 -3.76 -21.11
C GLY A 231 -12.65 -4.62 -21.93
N ASP A 232 -13.71 -3.98 -22.36
CA ASP A 232 -14.83 -4.56 -23.11
C ASP A 232 -14.71 -4.44 -24.65
N GLY A 233 -13.57 -3.93 -25.14
CA GLY A 233 -13.34 -3.67 -26.56
C GLY A 233 -13.82 -2.29 -27.03
N VAL A 234 -14.35 -1.46 -26.12
CA VAL A 234 -14.77 -0.07 -26.40
C VAL A 234 -13.72 0.92 -25.87
N VAL A 235 -13.47 0.88 -24.57
CA VAL A 235 -12.49 1.75 -23.91
C VAL A 235 -11.08 1.20 -24.04
N SER A 236 -10.91 -0.12 -23.93
CA SER A 236 -9.63 -0.82 -24.12
C SER A 236 -9.87 -2.20 -24.70
N ARG A 237 -8.79 -2.85 -25.14
CA ARG A 237 -8.87 -4.15 -25.81
C ARG A 237 -9.50 -5.19 -24.89
N SER A 238 -10.55 -5.88 -25.40
CA SER A 238 -11.13 -7.06 -24.75
C SER A 238 -10.24 -8.29 -24.95
N LEU A 239 -10.38 -9.26 -24.05
CA LEU A 239 -9.81 -10.58 -24.22
C LEU A 239 -10.67 -11.42 -25.17
N SER A 240 -10.05 -12.43 -25.79
CA SER A 240 -10.73 -13.43 -26.60
C SER A 240 -10.81 -14.75 -25.84
N ASP A 241 -11.77 -15.58 -26.22
CA ASP A 241 -11.88 -16.93 -25.68
C ASP A 241 -10.57 -17.71 -25.93
N ASP A 242 -10.26 -18.65 -25.04
CA ASP A 242 -9.01 -19.41 -25.03
C ASP A 242 -7.72 -18.61 -24.80
N ASN A 243 -7.76 -17.27 -24.63
CA ASN A 243 -6.59 -16.53 -24.18
C ASN A 243 -6.16 -17.03 -22.80
N ILE A 244 -4.87 -16.93 -22.49
CA ILE A 244 -4.34 -17.26 -21.18
C ILE A 244 -3.74 -16.00 -20.57
N VAL A 245 -4.34 -15.53 -19.48
CA VAL A 245 -3.80 -14.42 -18.69
C VAL A 245 -2.71 -14.95 -17.78
N ILE A 246 -1.50 -14.41 -17.93
CA ILE A 246 -0.33 -14.74 -17.13
C ILE A 246 -0.03 -13.53 -16.24
N MET A 247 -0.08 -13.73 -14.95
CA MET A 247 0.26 -12.70 -13.96
C MET A 247 1.50 -13.14 -13.19
N GLU A 248 2.51 -12.29 -13.19
CA GLU A 248 3.79 -12.49 -12.51
C GLU A 248 3.97 -11.37 -11.50
N TYR A 249 4.21 -11.71 -10.23
CA TYR A 249 4.34 -10.75 -9.15
C TYR A 249 5.14 -11.33 -7.98
N VAL A 250 5.56 -10.47 -7.07
CA VAL A 250 6.28 -10.86 -5.84
C VAL A 250 5.32 -10.88 -4.66
N VAL A 251 5.39 -11.95 -3.86
CA VAL A 251 4.74 -12.06 -2.55
C VAL A 251 5.79 -11.77 -1.49
N THR A 252 5.63 -10.66 -0.77
CA THR A 252 6.64 -10.09 0.12
C THR A 252 6.39 -10.36 1.60
N ASN A 253 7.45 -10.29 2.41
CA ASN A 253 7.38 -10.20 3.87
C ASN A 253 7.40 -8.74 4.37
N LYS A 254 7.14 -7.77 3.46
CA LYS A 254 6.92 -6.37 3.76
C LYS A 254 8.18 -5.68 4.32
N THR A 255 8.12 -5.16 5.55
CA THR A 255 9.21 -4.38 6.15
C THR A 255 10.37 -5.21 6.72
N LEU A 256 10.18 -6.52 6.91
CA LEU A 256 11.05 -7.35 7.74
C LEU A 256 12.50 -7.48 7.24
N SER A 257 12.73 -7.33 5.93
CA SER A 257 14.08 -7.42 5.36
C SER A 257 14.65 -6.07 4.91
N ASN A 258 14.03 -4.96 5.32
CA ASN A 258 14.64 -3.64 5.13
C ASN A 258 16.01 -3.58 5.81
N GLY A 259 17.01 -3.00 5.13
CA GLY A 259 18.37 -2.89 5.63
C GLY A 259 19.30 -4.05 5.20
N ALA A 260 18.78 -5.10 4.57
CA ALA A 260 19.62 -6.17 4.03
C ALA A 260 20.69 -5.61 3.08
N SER A 261 21.95 -5.93 3.33
CA SER A 261 23.10 -5.35 2.61
C SER A 261 24.09 -6.39 2.09
N SER A 262 23.91 -7.66 2.45
CA SER A 262 24.79 -8.76 2.03
C SER A 262 23.95 -9.85 1.38
N PHE A 263 24.27 -10.22 0.15
CA PHE A 263 23.50 -11.19 -0.62
C PHE A 263 24.41 -12.34 -1.10
N SER A 264 23.89 -13.56 -1.04
CA SER A 264 24.52 -14.76 -1.57
C SER A 264 23.90 -15.15 -2.89
N ALA A 265 24.74 -15.54 -3.86
CA ALA A 265 24.31 -15.99 -5.16
C ALA A 265 23.59 -17.34 -5.11
N PRO A 266 22.69 -17.62 -6.08
CA PRO A 266 22.28 -18.98 -6.35
C PRO A 266 23.47 -19.83 -6.85
N SER A 267 23.31 -21.14 -6.85
CA SER A 267 24.37 -22.06 -7.31
C SER A 267 24.74 -21.87 -8.79
N LEU A 268 23.79 -21.45 -9.61
CA LEU A 268 23.97 -21.23 -11.05
C LEU A 268 23.12 -20.06 -11.54
N ILE A 269 23.69 -19.26 -12.43
CA ILE A 269 22.95 -18.29 -13.27
C ILE A 269 23.29 -18.61 -14.72
N ASP A 270 22.28 -18.97 -15.51
CA ASP A 270 22.43 -19.35 -16.92
C ASP A 270 23.57 -20.35 -17.16
N GLY A 271 23.68 -21.37 -16.27
CA GLY A 271 24.69 -22.42 -16.35
C GLY A 271 26.10 -22.02 -15.87
N VAL A 272 26.29 -20.81 -15.35
CA VAL A 272 27.57 -20.35 -14.78
C VAL A 272 27.51 -20.41 -13.26
N SER A 273 28.55 -21.02 -12.64
CA SER A 273 28.71 -21.16 -11.18
C SER A 273 29.68 -20.15 -10.57
N ASP A 274 30.55 -19.54 -11.39
CA ASP A 274 31.50 -18.52 -10.92
C ASP A 274 30.78 -17.15 -10.93
N ILE A 275 30.19 -16.82 -9.78
CA ILE A 275 29.31 -15.67 -9.61
C ILE A 275 29.87 -14.78 -8.49
N THR A 276 30.11 -13.53 -8.81
CA THR A 276 30.51 -12.51 -7.84
C THR A 276 29.39 -11.48 -7.69
N ILE A 277 29.04 -11.14 -6.44
CA ILE A 277 28.00 -10.14 -6.12
C ILE A 277 28.60 -9.00 -5.32
N THR A 278 28.24 -7.79 -5.69
CA THR A 278 28.52 -6.58 -4.89
C THR A 278 27.25 -5.79 -4.68
N THR A 279 26.98 -5.40 -3.45
CA THR A 279 25.81 -4.59 -3.12
C THR A 279 26.09 -3.12 -3.44
N VAL A 280 25.24 -2.53 -4.28
CA VAL A 280 25.28 -1.11 -4.63
C VAL A 280 24.43 -0.29 -3.66
N ALA A 281 23.22 -0.79 -3.35
CA ALA A 281 22.33 -0.18 -2.39
C ALA A 281 21.63 -1.26 -1.53
N SER A 282 21.62 -1.06 -0.22
CA SER A 282 20.93 -1.93 0.73
C SER A 282 19.42 -1.93 0.48
N ALA A 283 18.78 -3.02 0.88
CA ALA A 283 17.34 -3.18 0.74
C ALA A 283 16.57 -2.10 1.50
N SER A 284 15.66 -1.46 0.82
CA SER A 284 14.79 -0.42 1.38
C SER A 284 13.46 -0.37 0.61
N GLY A 285 12.47 0.30 1.16
CA GLY A 285 11.20 0.50 0.46
C GLY A 285 10.13 -0.54 0.80
N GLY A 286 10.44 -1.57 1.60
CA GLY A 286 9.44 -2.51 2.10
C GLY A 286 8.41 -1.82 3.01
N ALA A 287 7.12 -2.06 2.75
CA ALA A 287 6.03 -1.41 3.48
C ALA A 287 4.82 -2.33 3.66
N GLU A 288 4.08 -2.10 4.75
CA GLU A 288 2.76 -2.69 4.97
C GLU A 288 1.75 -2.16 3.93
N PRO A 289 0.65 -2.88 3.68
CA PRO A 289 -0.48 -2.34 2.93
C PRO A 289 -0.98 -1.04 3.56
N GLU A 290 -1.53 -0.17 2.76
CA GLU A 290 -2.03 1.11 3.24
C GLU A 290 -3.05 0.94 4.37
N SER A 291 -2.88 1.71 5.45
CA SER A 291 -3.75 1.66 6.62
C SER A 291 -5.10 2.32 6.33
N LEU A 292 -6.15 1.89 7.05
CA LEU A 292 -7.50 2.45 6.91
C LEU A 292 -7.53 3.96 7.14
N ASN A 293 -6.79 4.45 8.13
CA ASN A 293 -6.71 5.88 8.43
C ASN A 293 -5.99 6.66 7.32
N SER A 294 -4.99 6.06 6.68
CA SER A 294 -4.34 6.65 5.52
C SER A 294 -5.31 6.78 4.35
N ILE A 295 -6.04 5.72 4.02
CA ILE A 295 -7.02 5.73 2.93
C ILE A 295 -8.08 6.82 3.16
N LYS A 296 -8.66 6.89 4.37
CA LYS A 296 -9.66 7.91 4.74
C LYS A 296 -9.15 9.33 4.58
N LEU A 297 -7.86 9.56 4.89
CA LEU A 297 -7.24 10.88 4.76
C LEU A 297 -6.84 11.19 3.32
N GLN A 298 -6.22 10.23 2.64
CA GLN A 298 -5.61 10.46 1.33
C GLN A 298 -6.63 10.46 0.18
N ALA A 299 -7.66 9.61 0.22
CA ALA A 299 -8.61 9.52 -0.89
C ALA A 299 -9.36 10.83 -1.19
N PRO A 300 -9.89 11.58 -0.20
CA PRO A 300 -10.48 12.90 -0.46
C PRO A 300 -9.46 13.93 -0.96
N LEU A 301 -8.22 13.90 -0.46
CA LEU A 301 -7.16 14.83 -0.86
C LEU A 301 -6.67 14.55 -2.29
N ASP A 302 -6.50 13.27 -2.66
CA ASP A 302 -6.16 12.87 -4.03
C ASP A 302 -7.26 13.29 -5.01
N TYR A 303 -8.52 13.09 -4.65
CA TYR A 303 -9.66 13.58 -5.43
C TYR A 303 -9.66 15.11 -5.58
N ALA A 304 -9.41 15.85 -4.51
CA ALA A 304 -9.37 17.31 -4.53
C ALA A 304 -8.23 17.85 -5.42
N SER A 305 -7.09 17.15 -5.48
CA SER A 305 -5.93 17.52 -6.32
C SER A 305 -6.18 17.34 -7.82
N GLN A 306 -7.17 16.52 -8.21
CA GLN A 306 -7.55 16.24 -9.60
C GLN A 306 -6.37 15.88 -10.52
N GLY A 307 -5.43 15.08 -10.04
CA GLY A 307 -4.28 14.63 -10.80
C GLY A 307 -3.19 15.70 -11.00
N ARG A 308 -3.21 16.80 -10.22
CA ARG A 308 -2.27 17.92 -10.35
C ARG A 308 -1.72 18.34 -9.00
N ALA A 309 -0.42 18.60 -8.94
CA ALA A 309 0.23 19.18 -7.79
C ALA A 309 0.41 20.71 -8.02
N VAL A 310 -0.40 21.50 -7.34
CA VAL A 310 -0.41 22.97 -7.44
C VAL A 310 -0.08 23.60 -6.09
N THR A 311 -0.71 23.14 -5.02
CA THR A 311 -0.51 23.60 -3.65
C THR A 311 0.54 22.76 -2.93
N ALA A 312 1.08 23.25 -1.81
CA ALA A 312 1.98 22.49 -0.96
C ALA A 312 1.34 21.16 -0.49
N ASP A 313 0.05 21.21 -0.15
CA ASP A 313 -0.70 20.02 0.28
C ASP A 313 -0.82 18.98 -0.85
N ASP A 314 -1.04 19.38 -2.10
CA ASP A 314 -1.06 18.47 -3.24
C ASP A 314 0.29 17.75 -3.40
N TYR A 315 1.40 18.50 -3.32
CA TYR A 315 2.74 17.90 -3.36
C TYR A 315 2.97 16.93 -2.20
N ALA A 316 2.45 17.21 -1.01
CA ALA A 316 2.54 16.32 0.14
C ALA A 316 1.76 15.01 -0.08
N VAL A 317 0.57 15.08 -0.69
CA VAL A 317 -0.25 13.91 -1.06
C VAL A 317 0.49 13.05 -2.06
N TYR A 318 1.01 13.65 -3.14
CA TYR A 318 1.76 12.89 -4.15
C TYR A 318 3.09 12.35 -3.62
N ALA A 319 3.78 13.07 -2.72
CA ALA A 319 4.97 12.54 -2.08
C ALA A 319 4.69 11.22 -1.34
N ARG A 320 3.59 11.14 -0.60
CA ARG A 320 3.16 9.91 0.09
C ARG A 320 2.75 8.80 -0.88
N LYS A 321 2.07 9.14 -1.96
CA LYS A 321 1.64 8.20 -3.00
C LYS A 321 2.83 7.61 -3.75
N LEU A 322 3.83 8.43 -4.10
CA LEU A 322 5.02 8.01 -4.83
C LEU A 322 6.06 7.33 -3.94
N PHE A 323 6.11 7.70 -2.66
CA PHE A 323 7.00 7.10 -1.67
C PHE A 323 6.22 6.67 -0.42
N PRO A 324 5.59 5.49 -0.44
CA PRO A 324 4.73 4.99 0.65
C PRO A 324 5.42 4.90 2.02
N ASN A 325 6.76 4.75 2.04
CA ASN A 325 7.56 4.75 3.27
C ASN A 325 7.76 6.13 3.91
N THR A 326 6.89 7.08 3.61
CA THR A 326 6.93 8.41 4.18
C THR A 326 6.33 8.41 5.60
N GLN A 327 7.17 8.65 6.60
CA GLN A 327 6.74 8.91 7.98
C GLN A 327 6.17 10.32 8.12
N ALA A 328 6.90 11.30 7.60
CA ALA A 328 6.49 12.71 7.58
C ALA A 328 6.94 13.35 6.28
N VAL A 329 6.15 14.31 5.82
CA VAL A 329 6.49 15.16 4.66
C VAL A 329 6.19 16.59 4.99
N SER A 330 7.10 17.50 4.60
CA SER A 330 6.92 18.93 4.66
C SER A 330 7.19 19.51 3.28
N VAL A 331 6.32 20.39 2.82
CA VAL A 331 6.42 21.01 1.49
C VAL A 331 6.31 22.53 1.64
N PHE A 332 7.19 23.27 0.98
CA PHE A 332 7.19 24.72 0.98
C PHE A 332 7.65 25.28 -0.37
N GLY A 333 7.15 26.47 -0.72
CA GLY A 333 7.50 27.13 -1.97
C GLY A 333 8.90 27.75 -1.92
N GLY A 334 9.53 27.91 -3.06
CA GLY A 334 10.85 28.56 -3.15
C GLY A 334 10.84 30.05 -2.85
N GLU A 335 9.68 30.66 -2.72
CA GLU A 335 9.50 32.07 -2.25
C GLU A 335 9.36 32.17 -0.73
N ASP A 336 9.21 31.08 0.00
CA ASP A 336 9.08 31.10 1.46
C ASP A 336 10.39 31.54 2.13
N GLY A 337 10.30 32.53 3.01
CA GLY A 337 11.46 33.08 3.73
C GLY A 337 12.00 32.22 4.88
N SER A 338 11.41 31.05 5.13
CA SER A 338 11.82 30.09 6.18
C SER A 338 12.92 29.12 5.73
N PHE A 339 13.70 29.49 4.70
CA PHE A 339 14.76 28.67 4.15
C PHE A 339 15.90 28.44 5.13
N ASP A 340 16.39 27.21 5.16
CA ASP A 340 17.58 26.83 5.89
C ASP A 340 18.70 26.41 4.92
N PRO A 341 19.79 27.19 4.82
CA PRO A 341 20.90 26.83 3.94
C PRO A 341 21.58 25.50 4.29
N SER A 342 21.48 25.03 5.53
CA SER A 342 22.02 23.75 5.97
C SER A 342 21.29 22.57 5.32
N LEU A 343 20.04 22.76 4.93
CA LEU A 343 19.22 21.79 4.22
C LEU A 343 19.34 21.89 2.70
N GLY A 344 20.24 22.73 2.18
CA GLY A 344 20.38 22.99 0.75
C GLY A 344 19.33 23.95 0.19
N VAL A 345 18.55 24.58 1.05
CA VAL A 345 17.58 25.63 0.71
C VAL A 345 18.22 26.98 0.97
N THR A 346 18.34 27.82 -0.06
CA THR A 346 18.99 29.12 0.07
C THR A 346 18.09 30.15 0.75
N SER A 347 18.68 31.14 1.42
CA SER A 347 17.94 32.27 1.97
C SER A 347 17.44 33.26 0.92
N VAL A 348 17.78 33.03 -0.35
CA VAL A 348 17.33 33.82 -1.51
C VAL A 348 16.10 33.13 -2.11
N PRO A 349 15.00 33.86 -2.39
CA PRO A 349 13.83 33.26 -3.03
C PRO A 349 14.17 32.60 -4.38
N GLU A 350 13.76 31.35 -4.54
CA GLU A 350 13.94 30.59 -5.76
C GLU A 350 12.57 30.32 -6.42
N TYR A 351 12.10 31.29 -7.19
CA TYR A 351 10.82 31.18 -7.87
C TYR A 351 10.77 30.00 -8.84
N GLY A 352 9.62 29.34 -8.94
CA GLY A 352 9.42 28.17 -9.80
C GLY A 352 9.98 26.87 -9.22
N LYS A 353 10.36 26.87 -7.93
CA LYS A 353 10.75 25.65 -7.21
C LYS A 353 9.80 25.36 -6.06
N VAL A 354 9.60 24.07 -5.79
CA VAL A 354 8.92 23.56 -4.60
C VAL A 354 9.87 22.59 -3.91
N PHE A 355 10.15 22.85 -2.66
CA PHE A 355 11.00 22.01 -1.82
C PHE A 355 10.15 21.02 -1.05
N ILE A 356 10.54 19.74 -1.11
CA ILE A 356 9.83 18.63 -0.49
C ILE A 356 10.81 17.91 0.43
N SER A 357 10.57 17.98 1.72
CA SER A 357 11.35 17.25 2.73
C SER A 357 10.59 16.00 3.15
N ILE A 358 11.22 14.83 3.00
CA ILE A 358 10.60 13.53 3.29
C ILE A 358 11.40 12.83 4.37
N LYS A 359 10.76 12.51 5.49
CA LYS A 359 11.29 11.61 6.52
C LYS A 359 10.81 10.19 6.22
N SER A 360 11.75 9.29 5.99
CA SER A 360 11.44 7.87 5.80
C SER A 360 11.09 7.19 7.13
N THR A 361 10.23 6.16 7.06
CA THR A 361 9.93 5.27 8.19
C THR A 361 11.16 4.51 8.70
N THR A 362 12.19 4.34 7.87
CA THR A 362 13.48 3.74 8.26
C THR A 362 14.34 4.67 9.11
N GLY A 363 13.96 5.94 9.25
CA GLY A 363 14.75 6.96 9.96
C GLY A 363 15.94 7.51 9.19
N LEU A 364 16.30 6.91 8.05
CA LEU A 364 17.39 7.35 7.18
C LEU A 364 16.92 8.38 6.15
N ASN A 365 17.84 9.21 5.68
CA ASN A 365 17.58 10.11 4.56
C ASN A 365 17.46 9.31 3.25
N LEU A 366 16.74 9.88 2.28
CA LEU A 366 16.65 9.30 0.95
C LEU A 366 18.01 9.37 0.24
N SER A 367 18.37 8.30 -0.47
CA SER A 367 19.55 8.31 -1.34
C SER A 367 19.35 9.24 -2.53
N ASP A 368 20.43 9.71 -3.15
CA ASP A 368 20.37 10.59 -4.33
C ASP A 368 19.62 9.93 -5.51
N ALA A 369 19.73 8.60 -5.64
CA ALA A 369 18.98 7.83 -6.63
C ALA A 369 17.47 7.87 -6.36
N GLN A 370 17.05 7.71 -5.10
CA GLN A 370 15.64 7.81 -4.69
C GLN A 370 15.09 9.23 -4.90
N LYS A 371 15.87 10.26 -4.54
CA LYS A 371 15.50 11.66 -4.77
C LYS A 371 15.31 11.95 -6.26
N SER A 372 16.24 11.51 -7.10
CA SER A 372 16.17 11.69 -8.56
C SER A 372 14.98 10.95 -9.17
N GLN A 373 14.69 9.73 -8.70
CA GLN A 373 13.52 8.97 -9.14
C GLN A 373 12.22 9.67 -8.77
N LEU A 374 12.09 10.15 -7.53
CA LEU A 374 10.92 10.90 -7.08
C LEU A 374 10.69 12.18 -7.92
N VAL A 375 11.74 12.95 -8.19
CA VAL A 375 11.63 14.15 -9.06
C VAL A 375 11.11 13.77 -10.44
N SER A 376 11.58 12.64 -11.01
CA SER A 376 11.09 12.12 -12.29
C SER A 376 9.61 11.70 -12.21
N ASP A 377 9.21 11.06 -11.13
CA ASP A 377 7.83 10.59 -10.93
C ASP A 377 6.86 11.76 -10.73
N PHE A 378 7.29 12.83 -10.06
CA PHE A 378 6.53 14.08 -9.93
C PHE A 378 6.29 14.79 -11.27
N ALA A 379 7.07 14.50 -12.31
CA ALA A 379 6.93 15.14 -13.62
C ALA A 379 5.54 14.98 -14.23
N LYS A 380 4.81 13.91 -13.86
CA LYS A 380 3.44 13.62 -14.32
C LYS A 380 2.38 14.53 -13.67
N PHE A 381 2.65 15.04 -12.47
CA PHE A 381 1.69 15.76 -11.64
C PHE A 381 1.97 17.26 -11.51
N LYS A 382 3.23 17.67 -11.68
CA LYS A 382 3.67 19.06 -11.50
C LYS A 382 3.11 20.01 -12.56
N VAL A 383 2.95 21.27 -12.20
CA VAL A 383 2.69 22.35 -13.15
C VAL A 383 3.96 22.59 -14.01
N ALA A 384 3.78 22.95 -15.29
CA ALA A 384 4.87 23.05 -16.27
C ALA A 384 6.04 23.96 -15.86
N SER A 385 5.77 25.05 -15.13
CA SER A 385 6.79 26.01 -14.69
C SER A 385 7.39 25.73 -13.31
N VAL A 386 6.93 24.67 -12.61
CA VAL A 386 7.37 24.36 -11.26
C VAL A 386 8.28 23.15 -11.25
N THR A 387 9.41 23.24 -10.57
CA THR A 387 10.39 22.16 -10.42
C THR A 387 10.42 21.67 -8.98
N PRO A 388 10.02 20.41 -8.69
CA PRO A 388 10.17 19.85 -7.36
C PRO A 388 11.63 19.54 -7.07
N VAL A 389 12.05 19.82 -5.83
CA VAL A 389 13.39 19.55 -5.31
C VAL A 389 13.22 18.77 -4.00
N ILE A 390 13.83 17.60 -3.90
CA ILE A 390 13.78 16.78 -2.69
C ILE A 390 14.95 17.15 -1.81
N VAL A 391 14.65 17.58 -0.56
CA VAL A 391 15.66 17.97 0.44
C VAL A 391 15.62 17.02 1.64
N ASP A 392 16.74 16.89 2.32
CA ASP A 392 16.81 16.08 3.53
C ASP A 392 16.14 16.78 4.70
N PRO A 393 15.43 16.03 5.57
CA PRO A 393 14.86 16.59 6.79
C PRO A 393 15.94 16.87 7.83
N GLU A 394 15.86 18.00 8.51
CA GLU A 394 16.65 18.25 9.70
C GLU A 394 16.08 17.45 10.87
N THR A 395 16.96 16.76 11.61
CA THR A 395 16.57 15.98 12.78
C THR A 395 16.99 16.70 14.05
N THR A 396 16.03 17.19 14.81
CA THR A 396 16.27 17.79 16.13
C THR A 396 16.01 16.74 17.22
N PHE A 397 17.02 16.48 18.04
CA PHE A 397 16.89 15.60 19.20
C PHE A 397 16.53 16.41 20.43
N ILE A 398 15.44 16.05 21.10
CA ILE A 398 15.04 16.65 22.36
C ILE A 398 15.50 15.73 23.48
N ILE A 399 16.39 16.19 24.33
CA ILE A 399 16.83 15.48 25.54
C ILE A 399 15.99 16.01 26.69
N LEU A 400 15.14 15.13 27.24
CA LEU A 400 14.33 15.43 28.41
C LEU A 400 15.04 14.91 29.66
N ASN A 401 15.44 15.83 30.54
CA ASN A 401 15.89 15.49 31.88
C ASN A 401 14.71 15.62 32.84
N VAL A 402 14.14 14.49 33.24
CA VAL A 402 12.99 14.44 34.13
C VAL A 402 13.45 14.08 35.53
N THR A 403 13.07 14.90 36.51
CA THR A 403 13.24 14.56 37.93
C THR A 403 11.86 14.36 38.53
N PHE A 404 11.65 13.20 39.11
CA PHE A 404 10.38 12.90 39.81
C PHE A 404 10.62 12.49 41.27
N ASN A 405 9.66 12.81 42.11
CA ASN A 405 9.67 12.36 43.48
C ASN A 405 8.97 11.02 43.56
N TYR A 406 9.67 10.04 44.11
CA TYR A 406 9.19 8.70 44.29
C TYR A 406 8.77 8.49 45.79
N ASP A 407 7.53 8.14 45.99
CA ASP A 407 7.00 7.75 47.30
C ASP A 407 6.72 6.24 47.30
N SER A 408 7.58 5.49 47.99
CA SER A 408 7.49 4.03 48.12
C SER A 408 6.27 3.53 48.89
N THR A 409 5.53 4.42 49.58
CA THR A 409 4.32 4.06 50.32
C THR A 409 3.05 4.20 49.46
N SER A 410 3.12 4.98 48.38
CA SER A 410 1.98 5.28 47.51
C SER A 410 1.96 4.45 46.22
N THR A 411 3.00 3.72 45.92
CA THR A 411 3.09 2.88 44.72
C THR A 411 3.66 1.50 45.01
N THR A 412 3.17 0.48 44.30
CA THR A 412 3.66 -0.89 44.37
C THR A 412 4.83 -1.16 43.43
N LYS A 413 5.18 -0.21 42.57
CA LYS A 413 6.30 -0.33 41.63
C LYS A 413 7.60 0.08 42.27
N GLU A 414 8.69 -0.61 41.94
CA GLU A 414 10.02 -0.24 42.36
C GLU A 414 10.56 0.96 41.56
N LYS A 415 11.52 1.71 42.16
CA LYS A 415 12.11 2.89 41.53
C LYS A 415 12.67 2.58 40.15
N THR A 416 13.30 1.41 39.96
CA THR A 416 13.87 0.91 38.70
C THR A 416 12.85 0.58 37.63
N GLU A 417 11.58 0.42 38.02
CA GLU A 417 10.46 0.21 37.05
C GLU A 417 9.81 1.54 36.61
N LEU A 418 10.17 2.63 37.28
CA LEU A 418 9.66 3.98 37.02
C LEU A 418 10.69 4.84 36.26
N GLU A 419 11.95 4.45 36.30
CA GLU A 419 13.06 5.04 35.50
C GLU A 419 13.10 4.45 34.09
#